data_1fdf053822112a6d3e381c38d86b6bd1
#
_entry.id   1fdf053822112a6d3e381c38d86b6bd1
#
_cell.length_a   1.000
_cell.length_b   1.000
_cell.length_c   1.000
_cell.angle_alpha   90.00
_cell.angle_beta   90.00
_cell.angle_gamma   90.00
#
_symmetry.space_group_name_H-M   'P 1'
#
loop_
_entity.id
_entity.type
_entity.pdbx_description
1 polymer ?
#
loop_
_entity_poly.entity_id
_entity_poly.type
_entity_poly.pdbx_seq_one_letter_code
_entity_poly.pdbx_strand_id
1 'polypeptide(L)'
;IEGRRTTDILASLLGISIVISSGVAKSIGLFVMNTLHVGEFWMPALIGGFALPLLALLGYTLNRLPQPTQQDIAEKSQRVTLNGKQRKELFRNFMPVLILLFVANLLLVILRDIKEDFLVKIIDMSGHSSWLFAQIDSVVTLIILALFGMMVFVKSNIKVLVILLSMVVAGTATMSFVSLNYDTLQLSTVTWLFIQSLSLYIAYLCFQSIFFDRFIACFK
;
A
#
# COMPACT_ATOMS: atom_id res chain seq x y z
N ILE A 1 -15.93 -2.52 -6.89
CA ILE A 1 -14.98 -1.76 -7.74
C ILE A 1 -14.81 -2.46 -9.09
N GLU A 2 -14.77 -3.79 -9.11
CA GLU A 2 -14.60 -4.59 -10.31
C GLU A 2 -15.70 -4.35 -11.35
N GLY A 3 -15.30 -4.08 -12.60
CA GLY A 3 -16.21 -3.86 -13.72
C GLY A 3 -16.59 -2.40 -13.96
N ARG A 4 -15.87 -1.44 -13.35
CA ARG A 4 -16.01 -0.02 -13.68
C ARG A 4 -14.80 0.47 -14.47
N ARG A 5 -15.02 1.42 -15.36
CA ARG A 5 -13.98 2.05 -16.20
C ARG A 5 -12.84 2.71 -15.39
N THR A 6 -13.12 3.05 -14.14
CA THR A 6 -12.19 3.70 -13.21
C THR A 6 -11.53 2.71 -12.23
N THR A 7 -11.58 1.39 -12.51
CA THR A 7 -11.08 0.34 -11.58
C THR A 7 -9.61 0.55 -11.23
N ASP A 8 -8.75 0.86 -12.20
CA ASP A 8 -7.32 1.07 -11.95
C ASP A 8 -7.05 2.27 -11.04
N ILE A 9 -7.78 3.37 -11.24
CA ILE A 9 -7.67 4.57 -10.41
C ILE A 9 -8.15 4.27 -8.98
N LEU A 10 -9.30 3.60 -8.85
CA LEU A 10 -9.85 3.24 -7.55
C LEU A 10 -8.97 2.25 -6.79
N ALA A 11 -8.37 1.27 -7.49
CA ALA A 11 -7.43 0.33 -6.88
C ALA A 11 -6.15 1.04 -6.41
N SER A 12 -5.63 1.98 -7.20
CA SER A 12 -4.47 2.80 -6.81
C SER A 12 -4.79 3.68 -5.61
N LEU A 13 -5.93 4.34 -5.59
CA LEU A 13 -6.38 5.16 -4.45
C LEU A 13 -6.56 4.31 -3.19
N LEU A 14 -7.10 3.10 -3.31
CA LEU A 14 -7.23 2.18 -2.19
C LEU A 14 -5.85 1.79 -1.64
N GLY A 15 -4.90 1.43 -2.51
CA GLY A 15 -3.53 1.12 -2.11
C GLY A 15 -2.84 2.29 -1.40
N ILE A 16 -2.99 3.49 -1.93
CA ILE A 16 -2.40 4.72 -1.37
C ILE A 16 -3.05 5.09 -0.03
N SER A 17 -4.34 4.83 0.15
CA SER A 17 -5.04 5.11 1.41
C SER A 17 -4.42 4.35 2.60
N ILE A 18 -3.81 3.19 2.36
CA ILE A 18 -3.11 2.40 3.38
C ILE A 18 -1.93 3.18 3.96
N VAL A 19 -1.16 3.89 3.12
CA VAL A 19 0.01 4.67 3.57
C VAL A 19 -0.43 5.83 4.45
N ILE A 20 -1.37 6.65 3.96
CA ILE A 20 -1.88 7.81 4.73
C ILE A 20 -2.50 7.37 6.05
N SER A 21 -3.33 6.32 6.02
CA SER A 21 -4.04 5.87 7.21
C SER A 21 -3.10 5.42 8.31
N SER A 22 -1.98 4.78 7.96
CA SER A 22 -0.98 4.36 8.92
C SER A 22 -0.33 5.52 9.65
N GLY A 23 0.18 6.53 8.93
CA GLY A 23 0.79 7.70 9.52
C GLY A 23 -0.19 8.52 10.35
N VAL A 24 -1.42 8.69 9.85
CA VAL A 24 -2.48 9.41 10.58
C VAL A 24 -2.87 8.65 11.85
N ALA A 25 -3.04 7.34 11.80
CA ALA A 25 -3.39 6.54 12.97
C ALA A 25 -2.33 6.63 14.08
N LYS A 26 -1.04 6.53 13.73
CA LYS A 26 0.07 6.70 14.68
C LYS A 26 0.08 8.11 15.28
N SER A 27 -0.08 9.12 14.46
CA SER A 27 -0.07 10.51 14.91
C SER A 27 -1.24 10.83 15.84
N ILE A 28 -2.44 10.33 15.53
CA ILE A 28 -3.60 10.45 16.41
C ILE A 28 -3.37 9.68 17.71
N GLY A 29 -2.82 8.47 17.64
CA GLY A 29 -2.48 7.68 18.82
C GLY A 29 -1.52 8.42 19.77
N LEU A 30 -0.43 8.95 19.22
CA LEU A 30 0.53 9.75 19.99
C LEU A 30 -0.09 11.03 20.54
N PHE A 31 -0.93 11.72 19.77
CA PHE A 31 -1.66 12.90 20.23
C PHE A 31 -2.58 12.58 21.41
N VAL A 32 -3.35 11.50 21.31
CA VAL A 32 -4.28 11.06 22.37
C VAL A 32 -3.52 10.70 23.65
N MET A 33 -2.39 10.00 23.54
CA MET A 33 -1.59 9.62 24.70
C MET A 33 -0.86 10.82 25.30
N ASN A 34 -0.21 11.65 24.51
CA ASN A 34 0.66 12.73 24.99
C ASN A 34 -0.09 13.99 25.38
N THR A 35 -1.17 14.34 24.66
CA THR A 35 -1.91 15.59 24.87
C THR A 35 -3.15 15.38 25.74
N LEU A 36 -3.89 14.31 25.51
CA LEU A 36 -5.10 14.00 26.27
C LEU A 36 -4.82 13.11 27.49
N HIS A 37 -3.56 12.68 27.67
CA HIS A 37 -3.10 11.81 28.78
C HIS A 37 -3.92 10.54 28.95
N VAL A 38 -4.44 9.98 27.84
CA VAL A 38 -5.18 8.72 27.84
C VAL A 38 -4.19 7.56 27.90
N GLY A 39 -4.42 6.62 28.80
CA GLY A 39 -3.56 5.44 28.92
C GLY A 39 -3.53 4.59 27.65
N GLU A 40 -2.40 3.94 27.37
CA GLU A 40 -2.16 3.09 26.19
C GLU A 40 -3.28 2.06 25.97
N PHE A 41 -3.82 1.50 27.07
CA PHE A 41 -4.89 0.51 27.04
C PHE A 41 -6.23 1.07 26.47
N TRP A 42 -6.57 2.31 26.84
CA TRP A 42 -7.83 2.95 26.44
C TRP A 42 -7.76 3.71 25.11
N MET A 43 -6.57 4.03 24.65
CA MET A 43 -6.35 4.80 23.42
C MET A 43 -7.03 4.17 22.19
N PRO A 44 -6.91 2.85 21.90
CA PRO A 44 -7.58 2.24 20.75
C PRO A 44 -9.11 2.31 20.83
N ALA A 45 -9.67 2.10 22.04
CA ALA A 45 -11.12 2.18 22.24
C ALA A 45 -11.67 3.58 21.97
N LEU A 46 -10.95 4.61 22.40
CA LEU A 46 -11.32 6.00 22.19
C LEU A 46 -11.27 6.37 20.70
N ILE A 47 -10.18 6.04 20.02
CA ILE A 47 -10.02 6.32 18.57
C ILE A 47 -11.06 5.54 17.77
N GLY A 48 -11.25 4.25 18.06
CA GLY A 48 -12.25 3.43 17.41
C GLY A 48 -13.68 3.95 17.61
N GLY A 49 -13.99 4.41 18.82
CA GLY A 49 -15.29 5.02 19.14
C GLY A 49 -15.58 6.27 18.30
N PHE A 50 -14.60 7.13 18.09
CA PHE A 50 -14.74 8.29 17.21
C PHE A 50 -14.81 7.92 15.72
N ALA A 51 -14.15 6.85 15.30
CA ALA A 51 -14.18 6.39 13.91
C ALA A 51 -15.51 5.70 13.54
N LEU A 52 -16.22 5.08 14.50
CA LEU A 52 -17.44 4.32 14.27
C LEU A 52 -18.54 5.11 13.54
N PRO A 53 -18.93 6.34 13.96
CA PRO A 53 -19.96 7.12 13.27
C PRO A 53 -19.57 7.43 11.82
N LEU A 54 -18.28 7.74 11.57
CA LEU A 54 -17.76 8.00 10.23
C LEU A 54 -17.85 6.74 9.35
N LEU A 55 -17.46 5.58 9.89
CA LEU A 55 -17.57 4.29 9.19
C LEU A 55 -19.02 3.93 8.87
N ALA A 56 -19.94 4.19 9.81
CA ALA A 56 -21.37 3.96 9.60
C ALA A 56 -21.91 4.87 8.48
N LEU A 57 -21.53 6.15 8.46
CA LEU A 57 -21.88 7.10 7.41
C LEU A 57 -21.34 6.67 6.05
N LEU A 58 -20.06 6.27 5.99
CA LEU A 58 -19.44 5.76 4.76
C LEU A 58 -20.10 4.48 4.27
N GLY A 59 -20.42 3.54 5.17
CA GLY A 59 -21.18 2.33 4.84
C GLY A 59 -22.56 2.65 4.27
N TYR A 60 -23.26 3.60 4.86
CA TYR A 60 -24.55 4.07 4.36
C TYR A 60 -24.46 4.70 2.96
N THR A 61 -23.46 5.57 2.71
CA THR A 61 -23.23 6.15 1.39
C THR A 61 -22.84 5.10 0.35
N LEU A 62 -22.03 4.10 0.75
CA LEU A 62 -21.65 3.00 -0.11
C LEU A 62 -22.87 2.18 -0.57
N ASN A 63 -23.84 1.95 0.31
CA ASN A 63 -25.08 1.24 -0.02
C ASN A 63 -25.99 2.02 -0.98
N ARG A 64 -25.75 3.32 -1.15
CA ARG A 64 -26.48 4.19 -2.09
C ARG A 64 -25.80 4.38 -3.45
N LEU A 65 -24.68 3.70 -3.68
CA LEU A 65 -24.01 3.77 -4.98
C LEU A 65 -24.93 3.24 -6.10
N PRO A 66 -25.05 3.95 -7.23
CA PRO A 66 -25.83 3.49 -8.37
C PRO A 66 -25.27 2.18 -8.91
N GLN A 67 -26.15 1.36 -9.46
CA GLN A 67 -25.77 0.10 -10.11
C GLN A 67 -24.84 0.37 -11.30
N PRO A 68 -23.99 -0.61 -11.70
CA PRO A 68 -23.13 -0.49 -12.88
C PRO A 68 -23.97 -0.15 -14.12
N THR A 69 -23.45 0.75 -14.94
CA THR A 69 -24.09 1.11 -16.23
C THR A 69 -23.98 -0.03 -17.24
N GLN A 70 -24.80 0.00 -18.30
CA GLN A 70 -24.71 -0.97 -19.40
C GLN A 70 -23.32 -0.97 -20.05
N GLN A 71 -22.65 0.19 -20.08
CA GLN A 71 -21.28 0.31 -20.56
C GLN A 71 -20.28 -0.41 -19.64
N ASP A 72 -20.41 -0.24 -18.32
CA ASP A 72 -19.58 -0.95 -17.36
C ASP A 72 -19.74 -2.47 -17.47
N ILE A 73 -20.96 -2.94 -17.73
CA ILE A 73 -21.26 -4.37 -17.91
C ILE A 73 -20.64 -4.90 -19.20
N ALA A 74 -20.70 -4.12 -20.29
CA ALA A 74 -20.14 -4.51 -21.59
C ALA A 74 -18.59 -4.53 -21.60
N GLU A 75 -17.95 -3.60 -20.86
CA GLU A 75 -16.50 -3.53 -20.73
C GLU A 75 -15.94 -4.53 -19.70
N LYS A 76 -16.81 -5.14 -18.90
CA LYS A 76 -16.40 -6.15 -17.91
C LYS A 76 -15.89 -7.40 -18.63
N SER A 77 -14.64 -7.78 -18.34
CA SER A 77 -14.08 -9.02 -18.88
C SER A 77 -14.92 -10.22 -18.44
N GLN A 78 -15.39 -11.01 -19.41
CA GLN A 78 -16.13 -12.24 -19.10
C GLN A 78 -15.22 -13.20 -18.33
N ARG A 79 -15.65 -13.62 -17.16
CA ARG A 79 -14.94 -14.65 -16.39
C ARG A 79 -15.15 -15.99 -17.06
N VAL A 80 -14.08 -16.55 -17.62
CA VAL A 80 -14.10 -17.90 -18.16
C VAL A 80 -14.01 -18.89 -16.98
N THR A 81 -15.01 -19.78 -16.87
CA THR A 81 -14.99 -20.86 -15.88
C THR A 81 -13.97 -21.90 -16.30
N LEU A 82 -12.85 -21.98 -15.60
CA LEU A 82 -11.82 -22.98 -15.86
C LEU A 82 -12.26 -24.35 -15.35
N ASN A 83 -12.14 -25.36 -16.23
CA ASN A 83 -12.33 -26.76 -15.91
C ASN A 83 -11.22 -27.24 -14.94
N GLY A 84 -11.45 -28.27 -14.14
CA GLY A 84 -10.45 -28.78 -13.18
C GLY A 84 -9.09 -29.15 -13.81
N LYS A 85 -9.09 -29.69 -15.02
CA LYS A 85 -7.86 -29.99 -15.79
C LYS A 85 -7.12 -28.71 -16.19
N GLN A 86 -7.82 -27.72 -16.72
CA GLN A 86 -7.26 -26.41 -17.12
C GLN A 86 -6.72 -25.65 -15.93
N ARG A 87 -7.37 -25.71 -14.77
CA ARG A 87 -6.90 -25.09 -13.53
C ARG A 87 -5.59 -25.74 -13.07
N LYS A 88 -5.50 -27.07 -13.10
CA LYS A 88 -4.29 -27.81 -12.73
C LYS A 88 -3.12 -27.52 -13.66
N GLU A 89 -3.38 -27.43 -14.96
CA GLU A 89 -2.38 -27.11 -15.97
C GLU A 89 -1.86 -25.67 -15.84
N LEU A 90 -2.76 -24.71 -15.68
CA LEU A 90 -2.40 -23.32 -15.41
C LEU A 90 -1.56 -23.21 -14.14
N PHE A 91 -1.97 -23.87 -13.07
CA PHE A 91 -1.25 -23.85 -11.81
C PHE A 91 0.15 -24.46 -11.96
N ARG A 92 0.27 -25.61 -12.66
CA ARG A 92 1.58 -26.24 -12.89
C ARG A 92 2.53 -25.39 -13.72
N ASN A 93 2.01 -24.71 -14.75
CA ASN A 93 2.84 -23.90 -15.65
C ASN A 93 3.30 -22.59 -15.01
N PHE A 94 2.48 -21.99 -14.15
CA PHE A 94 2.78 -20.72 -13.48
C PHE A 94 3.29 -20.87 -12.05
N MET A 95 3.30 -22.08 -11.50
CA MET A 95 3.67 -22.35 -10.10
C MET A 95 5.03 -21.73 -9.69
N PRO A 96 6.13 -21.88 -10.45
CA PRO A 96 7.40 -21.30 -10.03
C PRO A 96 7.35 -19.79 -9.89
N VAL A 97 6.68 -19.10 -10.84
CA VAL A 97 6.53 -17.65 -10.83
C VAL A 97 5.61 -17.22 -9.70
N LEU A 98 4.50 -17.94 -9.49
CA LEU A 98 3.55 -17.65 -8.42
C LEU A 98 4.17 -17.80 -7.03
N ILE A 99 4.98 -18.85 -6.82
CA ILE A 99 5.70 -19.06 -5.55
C ILE A 99 6.68 -17.90 -5.31
N LEU A 100 7.46 -17.52 -6.33
CA LEU A 100 8.41 -16.44 -6.22
C LEU A 100 7.71 -15.10 -5.86
N LEU A 101 6.63 -14.79 -6.57
CA LEU A 101 5.83 -13.59 -6.29
C LEU A 101 5.19 -13.62 -4.91
N PHE A 102 4.69 -14.78 -4.49
CA PHE A 102 4.12 -14.97 -3.15
C PHE A 102 5.16 -14.73 -2.06
N VAL A 103 6.35 -15.33 -2.19
CA VAL A 103 7.44 -15.17 -1.22
C VAL A 103 7.92 -13.72 -1.19
N ALA A 104 8.09 -13.08 -2.34
CA ALA A 104 8.49 -11.67 -2.42
C ALA A 104 7.45 -10.76 -1.74
N ASN A 105 6.17 -10.98 -2.03
CA ASN A 105 5.08 -10.21 -1.39
C ASN A 105 5.01 -10.48 0.12
N LEU A 106 5.17 -11.72 0.56
CA LEU A 106 5.19 -12.08 1.98
C LEU A 106 6.32 -11.34 2.73
N LEU A 107 7.52 -11.32 2.17
CA LEU A 107 8.66 -10.61 2.76
C LEU A 107 8.40 -9.10 2.84
N LEU A 108 7.81 -8.50 1.80
CA LEU A 108 7.45 -7.08 1.81
C LEU A 108 6.36 -6.76 2.84
N VAL A 109 5.38 -7.65 3.03
CA VAL A 109 4.36 -7.50 4.08
C VAL A 109 5.00 -7.55 5.46
N ILE A 110 5.89 -8.52 5.71
CA ILE A 110 6.63 -8.62 6.99
C ILE A 110 7.44 -7.34 7.25
N LEU A 111 8.18 -6.85 6.26
CA LEU A 111 8.94 -5.60 6.40
C LEU A 111 8.04 -4.41 6.69
N ARG A 112 6.88 -4.34 6.03
CA ARG A 112 5.88 -3.31 6.30
C ARG A 112 5.38 -3.39 7.74
N ASP A 113 5.00 -4.58 8.19
CA ASP A 113 4.45 -4.76 9.54
C ASP A 113 5.49 -4.44 10.62
N ILE A 114 6.76 -4.86 10.42
CA ILE A 114 7.85 -4.47 11.33
C ILE A 114 7.98 -2.93 11.38
N LYS A 115 8.00 -2.25 10.24
CA LYS A 115 8.06 -0.79 10.20
C LYS A 115 6.83 -0.17 10.88
N GLU A 116 5.64 -0.66 10.58
CA GLU A 116 4.41 -0.05 11.08
C GLU A 116 4.22 -0.24 12.60
N ASP A 117 4.51 -1.42 13.10
CA ASP A 117 4.20 -1.76 14.50
C ASP A 117 5.32 -1.37 15.47
N PHE A 118 6.58 -1.41 15.03
CA PHE A 118 7.72 -1.21 15.92
C PHE A 118 8.43 0.14 15.75
N LEU A 119 8.15 0.88 14.68
CA LEU A 119 8.86 2.11 14.36
C LEU A 119 8.81 3.14 15.50
N VAL A 120 7.64 3.32 16.12
CA VAL A 120 7.46 4.25 17.25
C VAL A 120 8.30 3.86 18.47
N LYS A 121 8.63 2.57 18.63
CA LYS A 121 9.46 2.05 19.73
C LYS A 121 10.95 2.08 19.40
N ILE A 122 11.30 2.02 18.10
CA ILE A 122 12.70 2.01 17.66
C ILE A 122 13.28 3.43 17.65
N ILE A 123 12.46 4.42 17.34
CA ILE A 123 12.89 5.80 17.16
C ILE A 123 12.61 6.61 18.42
N ASP A 124 13.64 7.31 18.88
CA ASP A 124 13.46 8.30 19.91
C ASP A 124 12.65 9.49 19.38
N MET A 125 11.43 9.60 19.87
CA MET A 125 10.49 10.67 19.52
C MET A 125 10.66 11.92 20.40
N SER A 126 11.62 11.91 21.33
CA SER A 126 11.91 13.09 22.17
C SER A 126 12.31 14.27 21.29
N GLY A 127 11.60 15.37 21.42
CA GLY A 127 11.82 16.57 20.60
C GLY A 127 11.12 16.62 19.24
N HIS A 128 10.38 15.57 18.86
CA HIS A 128 9.62 15.54 17.61
C HIS A 128 8.11 15.69 17.84
N SER A 129 7.43 16.28 16.86
CA SER A 129 5.97 16.43 16.87
C SER A 129 5.27 15.07 16.77
N SER A 130 4.16 14.90 17.50
CA SER A 130 3.27 13.73 17.35
C SER A 130 2.75 13.55 15.91
N TRP A 131 2.75 14.61 15.11
CA TRP A 131 2.32 14.59 13.70
C TRP A 131 3.41 14.23 12.69
N LEU A 132 4.63 13.93 13.13
CA LEU A 132 5.77 13.63 12.27
C LEU A 132 5.45 12.48 11.29
N PHE A 133 4.87 11.40 11.78
CA PHE A 133 4.54 10.24 10.93
C PHE A 133 3.51 10.60 9.86
N ALA A 134 2.45 11.33 10.23
CA ALA A 134 1.44 11.77 9.26
C ALA A 134 2.04 12.71 8.21
N GLN A 135 2.95 13.59 8.57
CA GLN A 135 3.62 14.50 7.64
C GLN A 135 4.48 13.72 6.64
N ILE A 136 5.33 12.81 7.13
CA ILE A 136 6.19 11.99 6.27
C ILE A 136 5.35 11.11 5.33
N ASP A 137 4.38 10.38 5.87
CA ASP A 137 3.57 9.47 5.07
C ASP A 137 2.67 10.23 4.06
N SER A 138 2.26 11.46 4.36
CA SER A 138 1.56 12.32 3.39
C SER A 138 2.44 12.70 2.21
N VAL A 139 3.68 13.10 2.45
CA VAL A 139 4.64 13.43 1.38
C VAL A 139 4.99 12.19 0.56
N VAL A 140 5.26 11.06 1.23
CA VAL A 140 5.51 9.77 0.58
C VAL A 140 4.35 9.37 -0.31
N THR A 141 3.12 9.53 0.18
CA THR A 141 1.89 9.25 -0.57
C THR A 141 1.80 10.07 -1.85
N LEU A 142 2.06 11.38 -1.78
CA LEU A 142 2.03 12.26 -2.96
C LEU A 142 3.06 11.83 -4.02
N ILE A 143 4.26 11.44 -3.58
CA ILE A 143 5.31 10.95 -4.49
C ILE A 143 4.85 9.65 -5.16
N ILE A 144 4.32 8.70 -4.40
CA ILE A 144 3.86 7.42 -4.92
C ILE A 144 2.66 7.60 -5.87
N LEU A 145 1.73 8.48 -5.51
CA LEU A 145 0.60 8.83 -6.37
C LEU A 145 1.07 9.39 -7.71
N ALA A 146 2.05 10.28 -7.70
CA ALA A 146 2.64 10.83 -8.92
C ALA A 146 3.33 9.73 -9.76
N LEU A 147 4.11 8.84 -9.13
CA LEU A 147 4.79 7.74 -9.82
C LEU A 147 3.79 6.76 -10.45
N PHE A 148 2.76 6.35 -9.72
CA PHE A 148 1.75 5.43 -10.26
C PHE A 148 0.83 6.11 -11.27
N GLY A 149 0.51 7.40 -11.07
CA GLY A 149 -0.22 8.19 -12.04
C GLY A 149 0.49 8.29 -13.39
N MET A 150 1.82 8.42 -13.40
CA MET A 150 2.61 8.40 -14.64
C MET A 150 2.55 7.06 -15.37
N MET A 151 2.31 5.94 -14.69
CA MET A 151 2.19 4.63 -15.32
C MET A 151 0.95 4.48 -16.20
N VAL A 152 -0.08 5.29 -15.98
CA VAL A 152 -1.29 5.32 -16.83
C VAL A 152 -0.94 5.69 -18.28
N PHE A 153 0.11 6.48 -18.50
CA PHE A 153 0.57 6.86 -19.83
C PHE A 153 1.32 5.75 -20.57
N VAL A 154 1.76 4.70 -19.86
CA VAL A 154 2.49 3.57 -20.45
C VAL A 154 1.50 2.52 -20.95
N LYS A 155 1.28 2.47 -22.27
CA LYS A 155 0.31 1.57 -22.90
C LYS A 155 0.72 0.09 -22.89
N SER A 156 2.02 -0.22 -22.85
CA SER A 156 2.54 -1.59 -22.90
C SER A 156 2.55 -2.23 -21.50
N ASN A 157 1.76 -3.29 -21.31
CA ASN A 157 1.69 -4.03 -20.05
C ASN A 157 3.04 -4.61 -19.62
N ILE A 158 3.85 -5.13 -20.56
CA ILE A 158 5.18 -5.67 -20.28
C ILE A 158 6.11 -4.58 -19.78
N LYS A 159 6.12 -3.39 -20.41
CA LYS A 159 6.94 -2.27 -19.96
C LYS A 159 6.55 -1.83 -18.54
N VAL A 160 5.25 -1.75 -18.25
CA VAL A 160 4.76 -1.44 -16.90
C VAL A 160 5.25 -2.47 -15.88
N LEU A 161 5.16 -3.78 -16.20
CA LEU A 161 5.66 -4.83 -15.30
C LEU A 161 7.16 -4.71 -15.03
N VAL A 162 7.97 -4.45 -16.05
CA VAL A 162 9.42 -4.25 -15.90
C VAL A 162 9.71 -3.03 -15.01
N ILE A 163 8.99 -1.92 -15.21
CA ILE A 163 9.12 -0.73 -14.37
C ILE A 163 8.75 -1.05 -12.92
N LEU A 164 7.61 -1.71 -12.69
CA LEU A 164 7.17 -2.07 -11.35
C LEU A 164 8.19 -2.98 -10.64
N LEU A 165 8.71 -4.00 -11.31
CA LEU A 165 9.74 -4.88 -10.74
C LEU A 165 11.04 -4.13 -10.46
N SER A 166 11.43 -3.20 -11.35
CA SER A 166 12.60 -2.34 -11.13
C SER A 166 12.41 -1.45 -9.89
N MET A 167 11.21 -0.91 -9.68
CA MET A 167 10.87 -0.12 -8.51
C MET A 167 10.92 -0.95 -7.23
N VAL A 168 10.46 -2.20 -7.26
CA VAL A 168 10.56 -3.14 -6.12
C VAL A 168 12.04 -3.36 -5.76
N VAL A 169 12.88 -3.67 -6.75
CA VAL A 169 14.32 -3.89 -6.54
C VAL A 169 15.00 -2.63 -6.02
N ALA A 170 14.74 -1.48 -6.63
CA ALA A 170 15.31 -0.21 -6.21
C ALA A 170 14.88 0.17 -4.79
N GLY A 171 13.58 0.05 -4.47
CA GLY A 171 13.06 0.33 -3.14
C GLY A 171 13.67 -0.58 -2.07
N THR A 172 13.67 -1.89 -2.29
CA THR A 172 14.26 -2.85 -1.33
C THR A 172 15.77 -2.66 -1.17
N ALA A 173 16.49 -2.39 -2.25
CA ALA A 173 17.93 -2.10 -2.21
C ALA A 173 18.25 -0.82 -1.44
N THR A 174 17.49 0.26 -1.68
CA THR A 174 17.66 1.53 -0.97
C THR A 174 17.35 1.37 0.52
N MET A 175 16.24 0.70 0.86
CA MET A 175 15.89 0.44 2.25
C MET A 175 17.00 -0.36 2.96
N SER A 176 17.48 -1.43 2.34
CA SER A 176 18.54 -2.27 2.90
C SER A 176 19.86 -1.50 3.06
N PHE A 177 20.26 -0.74 2.04
CA PHE A 177 21.48 0.06 2.09
C PHE A 177 21.46 1.06 3.23
N VAL A 178 20.37 1.82 3.38
CA VAL A 178 20.24 2.83 4.42
C VAL A 178 20.16 2.20 5.82
N SER A 179 19.52 1.02 5.95
CA SER A 179 19.45 0.31 7.22
C SER A 179 20.81 -0.25 7.66
N LEU A 180 21.55 -0.87 6.72
CA LEU A 180 22.87 -1.46 7.00
C LEU A 180 23.95 -0.42 7.27
N ASN A 181 23.82 0.78 6.75
CA ASN A 181 24.78 1.88 6.91
C ASN A 181 24.26 2.99 7.83
N TYR A 182 23.36 2.67 8.75
CA TYR A 182 22.75 3.66 9.64
C TYR A 182 23.78 4.52 10.37
N ASP A 183 24.77 3.88 11.01
CA ASP A 183 25.81 4.58 11.80
C ASP A 183 26.76 5.41 10.94
N THR A 184 27.03 4.97 9.72
CA THR A 184 27.96 5.67 8.81
C THR A 184 27.33 6.84 8.09
N LEU A 185 26.06 6.74 7.76
CA LEU A 185 25.34 7.80 7.04
C LEU A 185 24.97 8.98 7.92
N GLN A 186 24.90 8.80 9.25
CA GLN A 186 24.56 9.83 10.23
C GLN A 186 23.36 10.70 9.82
N LEU A 187 22.34 10.07 9.23
CA LEU A 187 21.15 10.77 8.77
C LEU A 187 20.32 11.28 9.94
N SER A 188 19.67 12.43 9.76
CA SER A 188 18.68 12.86 10.74
C SER A 188 17.53 11.86 10.82
N THR A 189 16.90 11.74 11.99
CA THR A 189 15.74 10.86 12.22
C THR A 189 14.66 11.04 11.15
N VAL A 190 14.35 12.30 10.82
CA VAL A 190 13.34 12.65 9.81
C VAL A 190 13.73 12.14 8.43
N THR A 191 14.98 12.37 8.01
CA THR A 191 15.48 11.93 6.71
C THR A 191 15.50 10.41 6.61
N TRP A 192 15.96 9.74 7.65
CA TRP A 192 15.98 8.28 7.70
C TRP A 192 14.57 7.70 7.60
N LEU A 193 13.61 8.22 8.40
CA LEU A 193 12.21 7.84 8.34
C LEU A 193 11.59 8.02 6.96
N PHE A 194 11.87 9.17 6.34
CA PHE A 194 11.36 9.48 5.00
C PHE A 194 11.88 8.49 3.96
N ILE A 195 13.19 8.21 3.95
CA ILE A 195 13.79 7.27 2.99
C ILE A 195 13.26 5.86 3.22
N GLN A 196 13.18 5.41 4.47
CA GLN A 196 12.64 4.09 4.82
C GLN A 196 11.18 3.96 4.39
N SER A 197 10.34 4.94 4.70
CA SER A 197 8.93 4.95 4.31
C SER A 197 8.77 4.94 2.80
N LEU A 198 9.47 5.83 2.09
CA LEU A 198 9.37 5.93 0.63
C LEU A 198 9.82 4.63 -0.05
N SER A 199 10.98 4.11 0.33
CA SER A 199 11.56 2.90 -0.25
C SER A 199 10.67 1.67 -0.04
N LEU A 200 10.16 1.49 1.18
CA LEU A 200 9.28 0.39 1.52
C LEU A 200 7.94 0.46 0.78
N TYR A 201 7.30 1.63 0.81
CA TYR A 201 5.98 1.76 0.20
C TYR A 201 6.02 1.73 -1.33
N ILE A 202 7.10 2.21 -1.96
CA ILE A 202 7.29 2.01 -3.40
C ILE A 202 7.32 0.51 -3.71
N ALA A 203 8.13 -0.28 -2.99
CA ALA A 203 8.23 -1.71 -3.23
C ALA A 203 6.92 -2.44 -2.93
N TYR A 204 6.30 -2.17 -1.78
CA TYR A 204 5.08 -2.82 -1.32
C TYR A 204 3.88 -2.54 -2.23
N LEU A 205 3.62 -1.28 -2.55
CA LEU A 205 2.45 -0.89 -3.32
C LEU A 205 2.53 -1.31 -4.80
N CYS A 206 3.73 -1.54 -5.34
CA CYS A 206 3.86 -2.14 -6.66
C CYS A 206 3.10 -3.47 -6.76
N PHE A 207 3.21 -4.34 -5.75
CA PHE A 207 2.46 -5.60 -5.72
C PHE A 207 0.99 -5.43 -5.38
N GLN A 208 0.64 -4.51 -4.48
CA GLN A 208 -0.72 -4.38 -3.97
C GLN A 208 -1.69 -3.63 -4.89
N SER A 209 -1.18 -2.89 -5.89
CA SER A 209 -2.05 -2.07 -6.74
C SER A 209 -2.16 -2.58 -8.17
N ILE A 210 -1.17 -2.31 -9.00
CA ILE A 210 -1.28 -2.45 -10.47
C ILE A 210 -0.66 -3.76 -10.99
N PHE A 211 0.23 -4.38 -10.21
CA PHE A 211 1.05 -5.50 -10.70
C PHE A 211 0.21 -6.66 -11.23
N PHE A 212 -0.73 -7.17 -10.45
CA PHE A 212 -1.50 -8.35 -10.83
C PHE A 212 -2.44 -8.09 -12.00
N ASP A 213 -3.01 -6.90 -12.10
CA ASP A 213 -3.87 -6.52 -13.22
C ASP A 213 -3.08 -6.49 -14.53
N ARG A 214 -1.88 -5.89 -14.51
CA ARG A 214 -0.98 -5.84 -15.67
C ARG A 214 -0.37 -7.21 -15.99
N PHE A 215 -0.07 -8.00 -14.96
CA PHE A 215 0.43 -9.37 -15.15
C PHE A 215 -0.61 -10.24 -15.86
N ILE A 216 -1.86 -10.25 -15.41
CA ILE A 216 -2.94 -10.99 -16.04
C ILE A 216 -3.17 -10.49 -17.48
N ALA A 217 -3.08 -9.18 -17.70
CA ALA A 217 -3.26 -8.61 -19.03
C ALA A 217 -2.17 -9.00 -20.06
N CYS A 218 -0.99 -9.45 -19.60
CA CYS A 218 0.05 -9.97 -20.48
C CYS A 218 -0.22 -11.37 -21.03
N PHE A 219 -1.14 -12.12 -20.40
CA PHE A 219 -1.46 -13.50 -20.79
C PHE A 219 -2.84 -13.63 -21.46
N LYS A 220 -3.51 -12.51 -21.76
CA LYS A 220 -4.70 -12.44 -22.59
C LYS A 220 -4.33 -12.22 -24.05
#